data_4747fa6886fa3f63c3d84eec4b7427e2
#
_entry.id   4747fa6886fa3f63c3d84eec4b7427e2
#
_cell.length_a   1.000
_cell.length_b   1.000
_cell.length_c   1.000
_cell.angle_alpha   90.00
_cell.angle_beta   90.00
_cell.angle_gamma   90.00
#
_symmetry.space_group_name_H-M   'P 1'
#
loop_
_entity.id
_entity.type
_entity.pdbx_description
1 polymer ?
#
loop_
_entity_poly.entity_id
_entity_poly.type
_entity_poly.pdbx_seq_one_letter_code
_entity_poly.pdbx_strand_id
1 'polypeptide(L)'
;DRSDCRLSYASPVGIMLPCDHIYNQWIFIDDSSENLARFEKTAKNMQSLSRYSRSNQINKEWLDEYLNVAHTNGLQSVRCHCNVIAWAESGDELRRVKNDVGSALALMECTPRHNTTDLPVLYWAGIPGNEADFPSEESFYTFTEQALCFFTAETCYRNSLSPFGLRMVDRLTGKPV
;
A
#
# COMPACT_ATOMS: atom_id res chain seq x y z
N ASP A 1 -22.96 6.39 6.18
CA ASP A 1 -22.10 6.02 5.10
C ASP A 1 -20.75 6.68 5.26
N ARG A 2 -19.81 5.95 5.82
CA ARG A 2 -18.55 6.49 6.34
C ARG A 2 -17.37 5.87 5.60
N SER A 3 -17.30 5.94 4.32
CA SER A 3 -16.03 5.60 3.71
C SER A 3 -15.22 6.87 3.48
N ASP A 4 -14.48 7.30 4.48
CA ASP A 4 -13.36 8.21 4.30
C ASP A 4 -12.26 7.55 3.46
N CYS A 5 -12.37 6.23 3.25
CA CYS A 5 -11.50 5.43 2.41
C CYS A 5 -11.87 5.58 0.94
N ARG A 6 -10.91 6.01 0.14
CA ARG A 6 -11.03 6.00 -1.33
C ARG A 6 -10.76 4.59 -1.83
N LEU A 7 -11.80 3.82 -2.13
CA LEU A 7 -11.64 2.57 -2.87
C LEU A 7 -10.95 2.87 -4.22
N SER A 8 -10.15 1.92 -4.69
CA SER A 8 -9.37 2.06 -5.93
C SER A 8 -8.33 3.18 -5.92
N TYR A 9 -7.80 3.52 -4.75
CA TYR A 9 -6.69 4.45 -4.63
C TYR A 9 -5.46 3.99 -5.43
N ALA A 10 -5.25 2.67 -5.52
CA ALA A 10 -4.17 2.05 -6.27
C ALA A 10 -4.45 1.89 -7.79
N SER A 11 -5.58 2.38 -8.30
CA SER A 11 -5.91 2.30 -9.73
C SER A 11 -4.81 2.81 -10.68
N PRO A 12 -4.06 3.88 -10.36
CA PRO A 12 -2.96 4.33 -11.23
C PRO A 12 -1.90 3.25 -11.47
N VAL A 13 -1.63 2.39 -10.48
CA VAL A 13 -0.65 1.29 -10.60
C VAL A 13 -1.29 -0.05 -10.88
N GLY A 14 -2.55 -0.24 -10.58
CA GLY A 14 -3.26 -1.51 -10.81
C GLY A 14 -3.87 -1.62 -12.20
N ILE A 15 -4.43 -0.53 -12.74
CA ILE A 15 -5.21 -0.58 -13.99
C ILE A 15 -4.62 0.31 -15.08
N MET A 16 -4.03 1.45 -14.71
CA MET A 16 -3.75 2.53 -15.66
C MET A 16 -2.32 2.48 -16.23
N LEU A 17 -1.45 1.59 -15.74
CA LEU A 17 -0.10 1.46 -16.27
C LEU A 17 -0.14 0.90 -17.70
N PRO A 18 0.57 1.54 -18.66
CA PRO A 18 0.58 1.12 -20.07
C PRO A 18 1.58 0.00 -20.36
N CYS A 19 2.07 -0.70 -19.34
CA CYS A 19 3.09 -1.74 -19.46
C CYS A 19 2.65 -3.03 -18.78
N ASP A 20 3.31 -4.12 -19.11
CA ASP A 20 3.14 -5.39 -18.42
C ASP A 20 3.73 -5.29 -17.02
N HIS A 21 2.91 -5.58 -16.04
CA HIS A 21 3.30 -5.48 -14.63
C HIS A 21 2.48 -6.41 -13.75
N ILE A 22 2.99 -6.65 -12.56
CA ILE A 22 2.31 -7.32 -11.47
C ILE A 22 2.20 -6.32 -10.31
N TYR A 23 1.00 -6.07 -9.86
CA TYR A 23 0.75 -5.36 -8.62
C TYR A 23 0.45 -6.38 -7.52
N ASN A 24 1.29 -6.38 -6.49
CA ASN A 24 1.12 -7.25 -5.33
C ASN A 24 0.74 -6.42 -4.11
N GLN A 25 -0.17 -6.96 -3.33
CA GLN A 25 -0.51 -6.43 -2.01
C GLN A 25 -0.56 -7.57 -1.00
N TRP A 26 0.17 -7.41 0.11
CA TRP A 26 0.10 -8.29 1.27
C TRP A 26 -0.57 -7.57 2.42
N ILE A 27 -1.50 -8.24 3.06
CA ILE A 27 -2.15 -7.77 4.29
C ILE A 27 -2.03 -8.90 5.31
N PHE A 28 -1.21 -8.65 6.34
CA PHE A 28 -1.01 -9.61 7.43
C PHE A 28 -1.91 -9.22 8.60
N ILE A 29 -2.84 -10.09 8.90
CA ILE A 29 -3.79 -9.91 10.01
C ILE A 29 -3.18 -10.53 11.26
N ASP A 30 -2.45 -9.71 12.00
CA ASP A 30 -1.83 -10.08 13.28
C ASP A 30 -2.80 -9.76 14.45
N ASP A 31 -2.40 -10.14 15.67
CA ASP A 31 -3.10 -9.67 16.86
C ASP A 31 -2.91 -8.16 17.05
N SER A 32 -3.98 -7.42 16.78
CA SER A 32 -3.99 -5.96 16.88
C SER A 32 -3.67 -5.47 18.29
N SER A 33 -4.11 -6.17 19.32
CA SER A 33 -3.86 -5.79 20.73
C SER A 33 -2.38 -5.91 21.08
N GLU A 34 -1.72 -6.97 20.60
CA GLU A 34 -0.28 -7.15 20.78
C GLU A 34 0.53 -6.08 20.04
N ASN A 35 0.14 -5.77 18.82
CA ASN A 35 0.76 -4.70 18.04
C ASN A 35 0.65 -3.35 18.74
N LEU A 36 -0.53 -2.97 19.19
CA LEU A 36 -0.76 -1.72 19.90
C LEU A 36 0.02 -1.66 21.21
N ALA A 37 0.04 -2.74 22.01
CA ALA A 37 0.83 -2.81 23.25
C ALA A 37 2.34 -2.65 22.99
N ARG A 38 2.85 -3.19 21.88
CA ARG A 38 4.24 -2.99 21.45
C ARG A 38 4.51 -1.52 21.10
N PHE A 39 3.59 -0.87 20.40
CA PHE A 39 3.71 0.55 20.07
C PHE A 39 3.62 1.45 21.31
N GLU A 40 2.76 1.15 22.27
CA GLU A 40 2.70 1.87 23.54
C GLU A 40 4.02 1.76 24.32
N LYS A 41 4.63 0.57 24.35
CA LYS A 41 5.96 0.39 24.94
C LYS A 41 7.02 1.21 24.23
N THR A 42 6.97 1.25 22.90
CA THR A 42 7.90 2.04 22.08
C THR A 42 7.71 3.54 22.33
N ALA A 43 6.47 4.02 22.41
CA ALA A 43 6.15 5.42 22.72
C ALA A 43 6.71 5.84 24.09
N LYS A 44 6.57 4.99 25.12
CA LYS A 44 7.16 5.22 26.46
C LYS A 44 8.68 5.31 26.39
N ASN A 45 9.34 4.45 25.62
CA ASN A 45 10.79 4.50 25.44
C ASN A 45 11.22 5.78 24.68
N MET A 46 10.50 6.16 23.64
CA MET A 46 10.78 7.36 22.87
C MET A 46 10.58 8.66 23.66
N GLN A 47 9.73 8.66 24.68
CA GLN A 47 9.54 9.82 25.54
C GLN A 47 10.84 10.27 26.23
N SER A 48 11.68 9.33 26.62
CA SER A 48 13.00 9.65 27.19
C SER A 48 13.99 10.12 26.11
N LEU A 49 13.88 9.57 24.90
CA LEU A 49 14.76 9.86 23.76
C LEU A 49 14.39 11.15 23.01
N SER A 50 13.15 11.62 23.13
CA SER A 50 12.65 12.81 22.44
C SER A 50 13.41 14.09 22.83
N ARG A 51 14.02 14.10 24.01
CA ARG A 51 14.84 15.24 24.48
C ARG A 51 16.17 15.38 23.76
N TYR A 52 16.66 14.32 23.11
CA TYR A 52 18.00 14.30 22.52
C TYR A 52 18.00 14.57 21.02
N SER A 53 16.88 14.43 20.34
CA SER A 53 16.79 14.63 18.89
C SER A 53 15.38 15.04 18.46
N ARG A 54 15.32 16.03 17.55
CA ARG A 54 14.05 16.43 16.93
C ARG A 54 13.41 15.30 16.14
N SER A 55 14.21 14.44 15.52
CA SER A 55 13.69 13.25 14.81
C SER A 55 12.97 12.31 15.76
N ASN A 56 13.52 12.06 16.96
CA ASN A 56 12.86 11.22 17.95
C ASN A 56 11.56 11.85 18.49
N GLN A 57 11.52 13.18 18.58
CA GLN A 57 10.30 13.88 18.94
C GLN A 57 9.23 13.70 17.90
N ILE A 58 9.53 13.91 16.61
CA ILE A 58 8.59 13.73 15.50
C ILE A 58 8.08 12.29 15.45
N ASN A 59 8.99 11.31 15.58
CA ASN A 59 8.60 9.89 15.59
C ASN A 59 7.67 9.56 16.76
N LYS A 60 7.90 10.16 17.93
CA LYS A 60 7.02 10.02 19.08
C LYS A 60 5.63 10.61 18.79
N GLU A 61 5.56 11.81 18.24
CA GLU A 61 4.29 12.49 17.90
C GLU A 61 3.48 11.65 16.92
N TRP A 62 4.09 11.09 15.88
CA TRP A 62 3.42 10.20 14.93
C TRP A 62 2.91 8.91 15.58
N LEU A 63 3.72 8.34 16.48
CA LEU A 63 3.33 7.13 17.19
C LEU A 63 2.18 7.38 18.16
N ASP A 64 2.20 8.50 18.87
CA ASP A 64 1.10 8.92 19.75
C ASP A 64 -0.19 9.16 18.95
N GLU A 65 -0.08 9.79 17.79
CA GLU A 65 -1.21 10.01 16.88
C GLU A 65 -1.80 8.68 16.39
N TYR A 66 -0.95 7.76 15.96
CA TYR A 66 -1.37 6.42 15.53
C TYR A 66 -2.13 5.69 16.64
N LEU A 67 -1.61 5.68 17.87
CA LEU A 67 -2.25 5.06 19.01
C LEU A 67 -3.58 5.74 19.39
N ASN A 68 -3.62 7.06 19.36
CA ASN A 68 -4.85 7.82 19.63
C ASN A 68 -5.95 7.50 18.63
N VAL A 69 -5.62 7.46 17.34
CA VAL A 69 -6.56 7.11 16.27
C VAL A 69 -7.05 5.68 16.43
N ALA A 70 -6.14 4.74 16.73
CA ALA A 70 -6.48 3.33 16.96
C ALA A 70 -7.47 3.15 18.10
N HIS A 71 -7.19 3.75 19.26
CA HIS A 71 -8.02 3.60 20.46
C HIS A 71 -9.35 4.36 20.35
N THR A 72 -9.34 5.56 19.76
CA THR A 72 -10.55 6.39 19.63
C THR A 72 -11.57 5.76 18.68
N ASN A 73 -11.10 5.19 17.58
CA ASN A 73 -11.96 4.65 16.54
C ASN A 73 -12.09 3.12 16.60
N GLY A 74 -11.37 2.44 17.50
CA GLY A 74 -11.38 0.98 17.60
C GLY A 74 -10.82 0.30 16.34
N LEU A 75 -9.81 0.92 15.70
CA LEU A 75 -9.27 0.42 14.44
C LEU A 75 -8.35 -0.78 14.65
N GLN A 76 -8.43 -1.73 13.75
CA GLN A 76 -7.58 -2.91 13.75
C GLN A 76 -6.23 -2.61 13.08
N SER A 77 -5.15 -2.76 13.84
CA SER A 77 -3.78 -2.67 13.32
C SER A 77 -3.43 -3.91 12.51
N VAL A 78 -2.92 -3.71 11.32
CA VAL A 78 -2.44 -4.77 10.42
C VAL A 78 -1.06 -4.39 9.88
N ARG A 79 -0.32 -5.38 9.39
CA ARG A 79 0.88 -5.13 8.58
C ARG A 79 0.53 -5.22 7.11
N CYS A 80 1.11 -4.35 6.32
CA CYS A 80 0.85 -4.28 4.89
C CYS A 80 2.15 -4.13 4.09
N HIS A 81 2.13 -4.57 2.86
CA HIS A 81 3.14 -4.26 1.86
C HIS A 81 2.48 -4.17 0.49
N CYS A 82 2.92 -3.22 -0.32
CA CYS A 82 2.47 -3.09 -1.71
C CYS A 82 3.70 -2.90 -2.59
N ASN A 83 3.75 -3.63 -3.69
CA ASN A 83 4.78 -3.41 -4.70
C ASN A 83 4.25 -3.56 -6.13
N VAL A 84 4.98 -2.97 -7.06
CA VAL A 84 4.77 -3.12 -8.50
C VAL A 84 6.04 -3.69 -9.09
N ILE A 85 5.91 -4.82 -9.76
CA ILE A 85 6.97 -5.47 -10.52
C ILE A 85 6.64 -5.28 -12.00
N ALA A 86 7.44 -4.49 -12.69
CA ALA A 86 7.28 -4.22 -14.11
C ALA A 86 8.54 -4.64 -14.87
N TRP A 87 8.37 -5.04 -16.12
CA TRP A 87 9.46 -5.53 -16.95
C TRP A 87 9.34 -4.97 -18.38
N ALA A 88 10.40 -5.09 -19.12
CA ALA A 88 10.47 -4.68 -20.52
C ALA A 88 11.55 -5.51 -21.25
N GLU A 89 11.44 -5.61 -22.57
CA GLU A 89 12.37 -6.38 -23.40
C GLU A 89 13.69 -5.65 -23.68
N SER A 90 13.70 -4.31 -23.58
CA SER A 90 14.87 -3.49 -23.82
C SER A 90 15.17 -2.53 -22.67
N GLY A 91 16.46 -2.12 -22.55
CA GLY A 91 16.87 -1.15 -21.54
C GLY A 91 16.26 0.24 -21.71
N ASP A 92 15.95 0.65 -22.95
CA ASP A 92 15.33 1.93 -23.24
C ASP A 92 13.84 1.91 -22.86
N GLU A 93 13.18 0.82 -23.15
CA GLU A 93 11.80 0.59 -22.74
C GLU A 93 11.69 0.49 -21.22
N LEU A 94 12.59 -0.23 -20.55
CA LEU A 94 12.62 -0.31 -19.10
C LEU A 94 12.76 1.07 -18.45
N ARG A 95 13.51 2.00 -19.06
CA ARG A 95 13.59 3.37 -18.56
C ARG A 95 12.25 4.10 -18.65
N ARG A 96 11.50 3.91 -19.74
CA ARG A 96 10.14 4.47 -19.90
C ARG A 96 9.20 3.87 -18.87
N VAL A 97 9.17 2.55 -18.74
CA VAL A 97 8.36 1.84 -17.75
C VAL A 97 8.64 2.33 -16.32
N LYS A 98 9.91 2.52 -15.94
CA LYS A 98 10.25 3.10 -14.64
C LYS A 98 9.69 4.51 -14.43
N ASN A 99 9.70 5.34 -15.46
CA ASN A 99 9.13 6.68 -15.38
C ASN A 99 7.60 6.64 -15.27
N ASP A 100 6.95 5.75 -16.01
CA ASP A 100 5.50 5.58 -15.97
C ASP A 100 5.03 5.10 -14.61
N VAL A 101 5.69 4.08 -14.05
CA VAL A 101 5.43 3.58 -12.69
C VAL A 101 5.69 4.68 -11.65
N GLY A 102 6.81 5.40 -11.78
CA GLY A 102 7.13 6.51 -10.88
C GLY A 102 6.08 7.63 -10.93
N SER A 103 5.58 7.96 -12.12
CA SER A 103 4.52 8.95 -12.30
C SER A 103 3.19 8.47 -11.71
N ALA A 104 2.84 7.21 -11.89
CA ALA A 104 1.64 6.62 -11.32
C ALA A 104 1.68 6.62 -9.77
N LEU A 105 2.83 6.28 -9.18
CA LEU A 105 3.02 6.35 -7.73
C LEU A 105 2.99 7.80 -7.22
N ALA A 106 3.52 8.75 -7.97
CA ALA A 106 3.45 10.17 -7.61
C ALA A 106 2.01 10.70 -7.62
N LEU A 107 1.16 10.22 -8.53
CA LEU A 107 -0.28 10.53 -8.53
C LEU A 107 -0.99 10.01 -7.28
N MET A 108 -0.46 8.96 -6.67
CA MET A 108 -0.93 8.41 -5.41
C MET A 108 -0.27 9.07 -4.19
N GLU A 109 0.50 10.14 -4.39
CA GLU A 109 1.28 10.79 -3.33
C GLU A 109 2.26 9.84 -2.60
N CYS A 110 2.63 8.74 -3.27
CA CYS A 110 3.58 7.76 -2.77
C CYS A 110 4.99 8.08 -3.26
N THR A 111 5.97 7.97 -2.37
CA THR A 111 7.38 8.04 -2.75
C THR A 111 7.87 6.65 -3.12
N PRO A 112 8.23 6.39 -4.38
CA PRO A 112 8.69 5.07 -4.79
C PRO A 112 10.05 4.75 -4.19
N ARG A 113 10.19 3.55 -3.64
CA ARG A 113 11.49 2.97 -3.31
C ARG A 113 11.85 1.99 -4.43
N HIS A 114 12.94 2.24 -5.12
CA HIS A 114 13.47 1.30 -6.09
C HIS A 114 14.17 0.15 -5.34
N ASN A 115 13.64 -1.05 -5.51
CA ASN A 115 14.21 -2.23 -4.88
C ASN A 115 14.89 -3.10 -5.95
N THR A 116 16.21 -3.20 -5.87
CA THR A 116 17.02 -4.01 -6.78
C THR A 116 17.60 -5.24 -6.10
N THR A 117 17.87 -5.16 -4.81
CA THR A 117 18.51 -6.23 -4.03
C THR A 117 17.50 -7.28 -3.62
N ASP A 118 16.34 -6.87 -3.12
CA ASP A 118 15.32 -7.77 -2.58
C ASP A 118 14.28 -8.19 -3.62
N LEU A 119 14.43 -7.70 -4.86
CA LEU A 119 13.51 -8.01 -5.95
C LEU A 119 13.29 -9.53 -6.16
N PRO A 120 14.31 -10.39 -6.15
CA PRO A 120 14.09 -11.83 -6.34
C PRO A 120 13.24 -12.45 -5.22
N VAL A 121 13.44 -12.01 -3.98
CA VAL A 121 12.69 -12.51 -2.81
C VAL A 121 11.24 -12.03 -2.86
N LEU A 122 11.01 -10.76 -3.17
CA LEU A 122 9.68 -10.20 -3.32
C LEU A 122 8.92 -10.80 -4.51
N TYR A 123 9.61 -11.06 -5.61
CA TYR A 123 9.03 -11.76 -6.76
C TYR A 123 8.61 -13.19 -6.39
N TRP A 124 9.49 -13.93 -5.71
CA TRP A 124 9.22 -15.30 -5.26
C TRP A 124 8.02 -15.34 -4.31
N ALA A 125 7.99 -14.46 -3.29
CA ALA A 125 6.89 -14.36 -2.35
C ALA A 125 5.57 -13.92 -3.01
N GLY A 126 5.63 -13.22 -4.14
CA GLY A 126 4.46 -12.80 -4.92
C GLY A 126 3.82 -13.91 -5.75
N ILE A 127 4.48 -15.06 -5.89
CA ILE A 127 3.91 -16.24 -6.55
C ILE A 127 2.94 -16.92 -5.58
N PRO A 128 1.67 -17.14 -5.97
CA PRO A 128 0.70 -17.80 -5.11
C PRO A 128 1.21 -19.14 -4.56
N GLY A 129 1.15 -19.30 -3.25
CA GLY A 129 1.66 -20.45 -2.51
C GLY A 129 3.00 -20.23 -1.79
N ASN A 130 3.71 -19.13 -2.08
CA ASN A 130 4.99 -18.79 -1.47
C ASN A 130 4.90 -17.60 -0.51
N GLU A 131 3.70 -17.20 -0.11
CA GLU A 131 3.44 -16.01 0.73
C GLU A 131 4.17 -16.06 2.08
N ALA A 132 4.45 -17.28 2.58
CA ALA A 132 5.17 -17.50 3.83
C ALA A 132 6.64 -17.03 3.77
N ASP A 133 7.22 -16.94 2.58
CA ASP A 133 8.60 -16.51 2.36
C ASP A 133 8.74 -14.98 2.27
N PHE A 134 7.65 -14.24 2.47
CA PHE A 134 7.68 -12.78 2.45
C PHE A 134 8.57 -12.22 3.58
N PRO A 135 9.54 -11.34 3.28
CA PRO A 135 10.41 -10.74 4.28
C PRO A 135 9.61 -9.78 5.17
N SER A 136 9.42 -10.16 6.42
CA SER A 136 8.56 -9.42 7.37
C SER A 136 9.02 -7.99 7.62
N GLU A 137 10.31 -7.71 7.50
CA GLU A 137 10.93 -6.39 7.62
C GLU A 137 10.52 -5.39 6.52
N GLU A 138 10.06 -5.87 5.37
CA GLU A 138 9.56 -5.03 4.28
C GLU A 138 8.09 -4.61 4.51
N SER A 139 7.44 -5.11 5.56
CA SER A 139 6.08 -4.71 5.91
C SER A 139 6.05 -3.43 6.75
N PHE A 140 4.98 -2.66 6.58
CA PHE A 140 4.69 -1.49 7.41
C PHE A 140 3.36 -1.65 8.13
N TYR A 141 3.21 -0.97 9.27
CA TYR A 141 1.97 -0.99 10.03
C TYR A 141 0.99 0.06 9.53
N THR A 142 -0.26 -0.34 9.44
CA THR A 142 -1.38 0.52 9.05
C THR A 142 -2.67 -0.01 9.69
N PHE A 143 -3.80 0.59 9.38
CA PHE A 143 -5.11 0.08 9.78
C PHE A 143 -5.78 -0.65 8.62
N THR A 144 -6.67 -1.58 8.94
CA THR A 144 -7.40 -2.39 7.94
C THR A 144 -8.09 -1.51 6.89
N GLU A 145 -8.74 -0.43 7.32
CA GLU A 145 -9.42 0.50 6.41
C GLU A 145 -8.47 1.15 5.41
N GLN A 146 -7.28 1.55 5.86
CA GLN A 146 -6.26 2.14 5.00
C GLN A 146 -5.65 1.12 4.06
N ALA A 147 -5.40 -0.11 4.55
CA ALA A 147 -4.93 -1.20 3.70
C ALA A 147 -5.90 -1.51 2.56
N LEU A 148 -7.21 -1.46 2.82
CA LEU A 148 -8.24 -1.69 1.82
C LEU A 148 -8.31 -0.60 0.74
N CYS A 149 -7.83 0.61 0.99
CA CYS A 149 -7.75 1.67 -0.03
C CYS A 149 -6.83 1.28 -1.19
N PHE A 150 -5.80 0.48 -0.91
CA PHE A 150 -4.86 -0.01 -1.91
C PHE A 150 -5.36 -1.25 -2.66
N PHE A 151 -6.48 -1.81 -2.25
CA PHE A 151 -7.08 -2.92 -2.96
C PHE A 151 -7.67 -2.41 -4.27
N THR A 152 -7.23 -2.99 -5.37
CA THR A 152 -7.79 -2.69 -6.68
C THR A 152 -9.13 -3.41 -6.80
N ALA A 153 -10.23 -2.67 -6.70
CA ALA A 153 -11.58 -3.20 -6.86
C ALA A 153 -11.91 -3.37 -8.34
N GLU A 154 -11.04 -4.04 -9.07
CA GLU A 154 -11.22 -4.32 -10.48
C GLU A 154 -12.21 -5.43 -10.64
N THR A 155 -13.26 -5.17 -11.38
CA THR A 155 -14.23 -6.19 -11.73
C THR A 155 -13.96 -6.68 -13.16
N CYS A 156 -14.08 -7.98 -13.37
CA CYS A 156 -14.11 -8.57 -14.72
C CYS A 156 -15.39 -8.15 -15.50
N TYR A 157 -16.15 -7.22 -14.97
CA TYR A 157 -17.37 -6.74 -15.56
C TYR A 157 -17.03 -5.89 -16.78
N ARG A 158 -17.39 -6.39 -17.95
CA ARG A 158 -17.23 -5.67 -19.20
C ARG A 158 -18.54 -5.01 -19.56
N ASN A 159 -18.50 -3.69 -19.65
CA ASN A 159 -19.57 -2.95 -20.29
C ASN A 159 -19.54 -3.19 -21.80
N SER A 160 -20.66 -2.93 -22.50
CA SER A 160 -20.68 -2.96 -23.96
C SER A 160 -19.55 -2.09 -24.51
N LEU A 161 -18.82 -2.60 -25.49
CA LEU A 161 -17.75 -1.89 -26.15
C LEU A 161 -18.34 -0.68 -26.90
N SER A 162 -18.36 0.47 -26.25
CA SER A 162 -18.56 1.74 -26.93
C SER A 162 -17.19 2.32 -27.27
N PRO A 163 -16.87 2.58 -28.54
CA PRO A 163 -15.61 3.23 -28.91
C PRO A 163 -15.58 4.71 -28.50
N PHE A 164 -16.70 5.26 -28.09
CA PHE A 164 -16.88 6.64 -27.69
C PHE A 164 -17.53 6.73 -26.33
N GLY A 165 -16.85 7.34 -25.38
CA GLY A 165 -17.40 7.62 -24.07
C GLY A 165 -16.40 7.45 -22.92
N LEU A 166 -16.64 8.16 -21.85
CA LEU A 166 -15.92 7.99 -20.60
C LEU A 166 -16.43 6.73 -19.89
N ARG A 167 -15.51 5.85 -19.53
CA ARG A 167 -15.85 4.73 -18.65
C ARG A 167 -15.90 5.23 -17.22
N MET A 168 -17.06 5.22 -16.65
CA MET A 168 -17.28 5.57 -15.26
C MET A 168 -17.52 4.30 -14.44
N VAL A 169 -17.05 4.30 -13.23
CA VAL A 169 -17.19 3.20 -12.30
C VAL A 169 -17.86 3.75 -11.05
N ASP A 170 -18.90 3.07 -10.59
CA ASP A 170 -19.49 3.40 -9.31
C ASP A 170 -18.47 3.19 -8.19
N ARG A 171 -18.24 4.23 -7.42
CA ARG A 171 -17.25 4.27 -6.34
C ARG A 171 -17.49 3.22 -5.26
N LEU A 172 -18.75 2.84 -5.01
CA LEU A 172 -19.11 1.94 -3.91
C LEU A 172 -19.08 0.48 -4.33
N THR A 173 -19.50 0.20 -5.55
CA THR A 173 -19.66 -1.18 -6.02
C THR A 173 -18.58 -1.63 -7.00
N GLY A 174 -17.75 -0.72 -7.47
CA GLY A 174 -16.77 -1.00 -8.52
C GLY A 174 -17.38 -1.41 -9.85
N LYS A 175 -18.70 -1.30 -10.00
CA LYS A 175 -19.40 -1.66 -11.24
C LYS A 175 -19.36 -0.51 -12.24
N PRO A 176 -19.18 -0.81 -13.53
CA PRO A 176 -19.32 0.21 -14.57
C PRO A 176 -20.72 0.79 -14.59
N VAL A 177 -20.80 2.10 -14.75
CA VAL A 177 -22.05 2.85 -14.91
C VAL A 177 -22.23 3.20 -16.38
#